data_70615e9a2926ae6d7b2515e8d1d9a60d
#
_entry.id   70615e9a2926ae6d7b2515e8d1d9a60d
#
_cell.length_a   1.000
_cell.length_b   1.000
_cell.length_c   1.000
_cell.angle_alpha   90.00
_cell.angle_beta   90.00
_cell.angle_gamma   90.00
#
_symmetry.space_group_name_H-M   'P 1'
#
loop_
_entity.id
_entity.type
_entity.pdbx_description
1 polymer ?
#
loop_
_entity_poly.entity_id
_entity_poly.type
_entity_poly.pdbx_seq_one_letter_code
_entity_poly.pdbx_strand_id
1 'polypeptide(L)'
;MNLILKATKFSTLKHKNQKKKDGKTPYIIHPISVAIILVEIGGIDDNEILSAALLHDTVEDTDATILEIEKEFGSRVRSIVEELTDNKQLTYSERKQLQVDHAHNLSKEATLVKI
;
A
#
# COMPACT_ATOMS: atom_id res chain seq x y z
N MET A 1 19.19 3.78 6.17
CA MET A 1 18.53 2.48 6.06
C MET A 1 17.94 2.34 4.66
N ASN A 2 17.99 1.15 4.09
CA ASN A 2 17.39 0.87 2.80
C ASN A 2 15.89 1.19 2.84
N LEU A 3 15.36 1.77 1.77
CA LEU A 3 13.97 2.22 1.70
C LEU A 3 12.99 1.06 1.91
N ILE A 4 13.26 -0.09 1.29
CA ILE A 4 12.40 -1.28 1.43
C ILE A 4 12.39 -1.79 2.86
N LEU A 5 13.55 -1.84 3.52
CA LEU A 5 13.63 -2.26 4.92
C LEU A 5 12.93 -1.26 5.85
N LYS A 6 13.05 0.03 5.55
CA LYS A 6 12.34 1.08 6.30
C LYS A 6 10.83 0.93 6.16
N ALA A 7 10.35 0.68 4.95
CA ALA A 7 8.93 0.46 4.69
C ALA A 7 8.42 -0.81 5.39
N THR A 8 9.22 -1.88 5.37
CA THR A 8 8.89 -3.13 6.06
C THR A 8 8.76 -2.90 7.56
N LYS A 9 9.70 -2.16 8.16
CA LYS A 9 9.67 -1.83 9.58
C LYS A 9 8.43 -1.02 9.93
N PHE A 10 8.15 0.03 9.17
CA PHE A 10 6.99 0.90 9.38
C PHE A 10 5.69 0.10 9.30
N SER A 11 5.52 -0.69 8.25
CA SER A 11 4.31 -1.50 8.05
C SER A 11 4.16 -2.55 9.14
N THR A 12 5.25 -3.22 9.53
CA THR A 12 5.23 -4.22 10.60
C THR A 12 4.77 -3.62 11.91
N LEU A 13 5.29 -2.45 12.28
CA LEU A 13 4.91 -1.77 13.51
C LEU A 13 3.45 -1.31 13.49
N LYS A 14 2.98 -0.79 12.36
CA LYS A 14 1.59 -0.32 12.23
C LYS A 14 0.59 -1.47 12.26
N HIS A 15 0.91 -2.61 11.65
CA HIS A 15 0.03 -3.78 11.60
C HIS A 15 0.27 -4.80 12.72
N LYS A 16 1.11 -4.49 13.71
CA LYS A 16 1.62 -5.49 14.68
C LYS A 16 0.54 -6.31 15.40
N ASN A 17 -0.62 -5.71 15.64
CA ASN A 17 -1.72 -6.40 16.34
C ASN A 17 -2.84 -6.83 15.41
N GLN A 18 -2.69 -6.61 14.11
CA GLN A 18 -3.71 -6.93 13.12
C GLN A 18 -3.52 -8.35 12.60
N LYS A 19 -4.61 -9.11 12.53
CA LYS A 19 -4.62 -10.46 11.98
C LYS A 19 -5.41 -10.50 10.68
N LYS A 20 -5.14 -11.50 9.82
CA LYS A 20 -5.97 -11.80 8.67
C LYS A 20 -7.32 -12.35 9.15
N LYS A 21 -8.25 -12.60 8.22
CA LYS A 21 -9.60 -13.08 8.53
C LYS A 21 -9.62 -14.40 9.31
N ASP A 22 -8.54 -15.20 9.25
CA ASP A 22 -8.42 -16.45 10.00
C ASP A 22 -8.21 -16.21 11.51
N GLY A 23 -7.95 -14.96 11.92
CA GLY A 23 -7.70 -14.59 13.32
C GLY A 23 -6.36 -15.06 13.87
N LYS A 24 -5.51 -15.68 13.05
CA LYS A 24 -4.25 -16.28 13.46
C LYS A 24 -3.05 -15.70 12.74
N THR A 25 -3.15 -15.52 11.43
CA THR A 25 -2.04 -15.07 10.58
C THR A 25 -1.84 -13.56 10.72
N PRO A 26 -0.63 -13.09 11.05
CA PRO A 26 -0.35 -11.64 11.09
C PRO A 26 -0.64 -10.98 9.74
N TYR A 27 -1.31 -9.83 9.77
CA TYR A 27 -1.71 -9.13 8.56
C TYR A 27 -0.53 -8.71 7.69
N ILE A 28 0.64 -8.43 8.31
CA ILE A 28 1.83 -7.99 7.57
C ILE A 28 2.25 -8.97 6.46
N ILE A 29 1.85 -10.23 6.55
CA ILE A 29 2.15 -11.23 5.50
C ILE A 29 1.55 -10.80 4.16
N HIS A 30 0.38 -10.16 4.17
CA HIS A 30 -0.28 -9.73 2.93
C HIS A 30 0.55 -8.70 2.13
N PRO A 31 0.92 -7.53 2.68
CA PRO A 31 1.74 -6.58 1.91
C PRO A 31 3.11 -7.13 1.53
N ILE A 32 3.72 -7.96 2.37
CA ILE A 32 4.98 -8.61 2.01
C ILE A 32 4.78 -9.54 0.81
N SER A 33 3.71 -10.32 0.79
CA SER A 33 3.39 -11.22 -0.34
C SER A 33 3.17 -10.44 -1.63
N VAL A 34 2.49 -9.31 -1.57
CA VAL A 34 2.29 -8.44 -2.74
C VAL A 34 3.63 -7.96 -3.29
N ALA A 35 4.53 -7.51 -2.43
CA ALA A 35 5.85 -7.05 -2.85
C ALA A 35 6.65 -8.18 -3.49
N ILE A 36 6.60 -9.37 -2.93
CA ILE A 36 7.29 -10.55 -3.49
C ILE A 36 6.77 -10.89 -4.88
N ILE A 37 5.45 -10.88 -5.07
CA ILE A 37 4.84 -11.16 -6.36
C ILE A 37 5.28 -10.13 -7.41
N LEU A 38 5.35 -8.86 -7.04
CA LEU A 38 5.82 -7.81 -7.96
C LEU A 38 7.25 -8.07 -8.41
N VAL A 39 8.12 -8.53 -7.52
CA VAL A 39 9.51 -8.85 -7.88
C VAL A 39 9.60 -10.11 -8.73
N GLU A 40 8.99 -11.20 -8.27
CA GLU A 40 9.18 -12.53 -8.89
C GLU A 40 8.44 -12.69 -10.21
N ILE A 41 7.21 -12.18 -10.29
CA ILE A 41 6.37 -12.35 -11.46
C ILE A 41 6.39 -11.10 -12.34
N GLY A 42 6.30 -9.92 -11.74
CA GLY A 42 6.27 -8.65 -12.46
C GLY A 42 7.63 -8.11 -12.86
N GLY A 43 8.72 -8.66 -12.33
CA GLY A 43 10.08 -8.18 -12.63
C GLY A 43 10.35 -6.76 -12.13
N ILE A 44 9.61 -6.30 -11.13
CA ILE A 44 9.74 -4.94 -10.59
C ILE A 44 10.93 -4.87 -9.64
N ASP A 45 11.84 -3.91 -9.87
CA ASP A 45 12.97 -3.67 -8.98
C ASP A 45 13.02 -2.24 -8.44
N ASP A 46 12.00 -1.43 -8.72
CA ASP A 46 11.91 -0.04 -8.24
C ASP A 46 11.60 -0.02 -6.74
N ASN A 47 12.53 0.49 -5.94
CA ASN A 47 12.41 0.51 -4.49
C ASN A 47 11.19 1.32 -4.00
N GLU A 48 10.81 2.37 -4.72
CA GLU A 48 9.66 3.19 -4.32
C GLU A 48 8.34 2.48 -4.59
N ILE A 49 8.23 1.75 -5.70
CA ILE A 49 7.04 0.94 -6.00
C ILE A 49 6.90 -0.18 -4.96
N LEU A 50 7.99 -0.89 -4.65
CA LEU A 50 7.97 -1.96 -3.66
C LEU A 50 7.66 -1.44 -2.26
N SER A 51 8.19 -0.27 -1.90
CA SER A 51 7.87 0.38 -0.63
C SER A 51 6.40 0.76 -0.55
N ALA A 52 5.83 1.31 -1.63
CA ALA A 52 4.40 1.62 -1.67
C ALA A 52 3.54 0.38 -1.51
N ALA A 53 3.95 -0.75 -2.11
CA ALA A 53 3.25 -2.03 -1.92
C ALA A 53 3.24 -2.46 -0.45
N LEU A 54 4.36 -2.28 0.26
CA LEU A 54 4.47 -2.59 1.68
C LEU A 54 3.65 -1.66 2.56
N LEU A 55 3.38 -0.44 2.11
CA LEU A 55 2.74 0.61 2.90
C LEU A 55 1.27 0.82 2.57
N HIS A 56 0.76 0.30 1.46
CA HIS A 56 -0.54 0.74 0.91
C HIS A 56 -1.73 0.52 1.86
N ASP A 57 -1.71 -0.50 2.71
CA ASP A 57 -2.80 -0.76 3.64
C ASP A 57 -2.65 -0.04 4.98
N THR A 58 -1.48 0.58 5.27
CA THR A 58 -1.27 1.22 6.58
C THR A 58 -2.20 2.40 6.80
N VAL A 59 -2.43 3.21 5.77
CA VAL A 59 -3.27 4.41 5.88
C VAL A 59 -4.74 4.04 6.06
N GLU A 60 -5.22 2.99 5.37
CA GLU A 60 -6.62 2.55 5.49
C GLU A 60 -6.91 1.82 6.79
N ASP A 61 -6.00 0.96 7.22
CA ASP A 61 -6.27 -0.04 8.24
C ASP A 61 -5.60 0.24 9.59
N THR A 62 -4.77 1.27 9.68
CA THR A 62 -4.07 1.64 10.92
C THR A 62 -4.17 3.15 11.15
N ASP A 63 -3.47 3.66 12.18
CA ASP A 63 -3.41 5.09 12.48
C ASP A 63 -2.40 5.87 11.64
N ALA A 64 -1.75 5.23 10.67
CA ALA A 64 -0.79 5.89 9.80
C ALA A 64 -1.48 6.93 8.93
N THR A 65 -0.80 8.05 8.67
CA THR A 65 -1.33 9.13 7.84
C THR A 65 -0.50 9.31 6.57
N ILE A 66 -1.12 9.89 5.55
CA ILE A 66 -0.44 10.23 4.30
C ILE A 66 0.76 11.17 4.55
N LEU A 67 0.61 12.09 5.52
CA LEU A 67 1.71 13.01 5.85
C LEU A 67 2.91 12.28 6.46
N GLU A 68 2.67 11.25 7.28
CA GLU A 68 3.74 10.40 7.79
C GLU A 68 4.47 9.69 6.65
N ILE A 69 3.72 9.15 5.70
CA ILE A 69 4.29 8.46 4.53
C ILE A 69 5.18 9.41 3.74
N GLU A 70 4.71 10.62 3.46
CA GLU A 70 5.51 11.61 2.72
C GLU A 70 6.79 11.98 3.47
N LYS A 71 6.69 12.23 4.77
CA LYS A 71 7.82 12.61 5.61
C LYS A 71 8.89 11.53 5.66
N GLU A 72 8.48 10.28 5.76
CA GLU A 72 9.41 9.15 5.94
C GLU A 72 9.92 8.58 4.61
N PHE A 73 9.11 8.63 3.54
CA PHE A 73 9.38 7.90 2.30
C PHE A 73 9.45 8.78 1.05
N GLY A 74 9.03 10.04 1.14
CA GLY A 74 9.08 10.97 0.03
C GLY A 74 7.77 11.07 -0.75
N SER A 75 7.72 12.06 -1.66
CA SER A 75 6.48 12.43 -2.36
C SER A 75 6.03 11.38 -3.39
N ARG A 76 6.95 10.67 -4.03
CA ARG A 76 6.58 9.66 -5.02
C ARG A 76 5.91 8.47 -4.35
N VAL A 77 6.45 7.98 -3.24
CA VAL A 77 5.83 6.90 -2.46
C VAL A 77 4.48 7.36 -1.93
N ARG A 78 4.39 8.59 -1.42
CA ARG A 78 3.12 9.16 -0.99
C ARG A 78 2.08 9.14 -2.11
N SER A 79 2.46 9.58 -3.31
CA SER A 79 1.53 9.64 -4.45
C SER A 79 0.98 8.26 -4.81
N ILE A 80 1.84 7.25 -4.84
CA ILE A 80 1.43 5.88 -5.16
C ILE A 80 0.48 5.34 -4.08
N VAL A 81 0.84 5.51 -2.81
CA VAL A 81 0.00 5.06 -1.69
C VAL A 81 -1.35 5.77 -1.70
N GLU A 82 -1.35 7.09 -1.95
CA GLU A 82 -2.57 7.89 -1.99
C GLU A 82 -3.54 7.40 -3.06
N GLU A 83 -3.03 7.06 -4.26
CA GLU A 83 -3.85 6.53 -5.34
C GLU A 83 -4.49 5.18 -4.98
N LEU A 84 -3.86 4.42 -4.09
CA LEU A 84 -4.33 3.09 -3.68
C LEU A 84 -5.29 3.14 -2.48
N THR A 85 -5.40 4.29 -1.81
CA THR A 85 -6.20 4.41 -0.58
C THR A 85 -7.65 4.72 -0.91
N ASP A 86 -8.58 3.88 -0.42
CA ASP A 86 -10.03 4.09 -0.59
C ASP A 86 -10.54 5.12 0.42
N ASN A 87 -11.54 5.92 -0.01
CA ASN A 87 -12.22 6.85 0.88
C ASN A 87 -13.38 6.13 1.59
N LYS A 88 -13.17 5.77 2.85
CA LYS A 88 -14.15 5.00 3.65
C LYS A 88 -15.41 5.81 4.03
N GLN A 89 -15.41 7.13 3.83
CA GLN A 89 -16.56 7.98 4.12
C GLN A 89 -17.60 7.97 3.00
N LEU A 90 -17.24 7.46 1.82
CA LEU A 90 -18.14 7.39 0.68
C LEU A 90 -19.05 6.17 0.78
N THR A 91 -20.23 6.25 0.15
CA THR A 91 -21.12 5.10 0.01
C THR A 91 -20.46 4.04 -0.87
N TYR A 92 -21.00 2.81 -0.80
CA TYR A 92 -20.50 1.73 -1.66
C TYR A 92 -20.54 2.12 -3.14
N SER A 93 -21.63 2.73 -3.60
CA SER A 93 -21.80 3.13 -5.00
C SER A 93 -20.78 4.20 -5.40
N GLU A 94 -20.57 5.19 -4.53
CA GLU A 94 -19.60 6.26 -4.78
C GLU A 94 -18.18 5.71 -4.82
N ARG A 95 -17.84 4.81 -3.89
CA ARG A 95 -16.51 4.17 -3.86
C ARG A 95 -16.26 3.37 -5.12
N LYS A 96 -17.27 2.63 -5.58
CA LYS A 96 -17.15 1.83 -6.79
C LYS A 96 -16.97 2.71 -8.04
N GLN A 97 -17.69 3.84 -8.11
CA GLN A 97 -17.54 4.79 -9.19
C GLN A 97 -16.14 5.41 -9.20
N LEU A 98 -15.61 5.78 -8.03
CA LEU A 98 -14.25 6.29 -7.91
C LEU A 98 -13.21 5.25 -8.35
N GLN A 99 -13.43 3.98 -8.02
CA GLN A 99 -12.53 2.91 -8.46
C GLN A 99 -12.49 2.80 -9.99
N VAL A 100 -13.65 2.92 -10.65
CA VAL A 100 -13.74 2.92 -12.11
C VAL A 100 -13.00 4.14 -12.68
N ASP A 101 -13.25 5.32 -12.13
CA ASP A 101 -12.59 6.55 -12.59
C ASP A 101 -11.08 6.48 -12.36
N HIS A 102 -10.66 5.99 -11.20
CA HIS A 102 -9.23 5.82 -10.88
C HIS A 102 -8.56 4.79 -11.78
N ALA A 103 -9.27 3.74 -12.20
CA ALA A 103 -8.70 2.75 -13.10
C ALA A 103 -8.22 3.36 -14.42
N HIS A 104 -8.86 4.45 -14.87
CA HIS A 104 -8.44 5.17 -16.07
C HIS A 104 -7.32 6.18 -15.81
N ASN A 105 -7.15 6.63 -14.57
CA ASN A 105 -6.25 7.72 -14.22
C ASN A 105 -5.09 7.32 -13.30
N LEU A 106 -4.99 6.04 -12.92
CA LEU A 106 -3.90 5.56 -12.08
C LEU A 106 -2.56 5.70 -12.79
N SER A 107 -1.54 6.08 -12.04
CA SER A 107 -0.18 6.04 -12.57
C SER A 107 0.21 4.60 -12.89
N LYS A 108 1.22 4.44 -13.74
CA LYS A 108 1.76 3.12 -14.06
C LYS A 108 2.19 2.38 -12.80
N GLU A 109 2.80 3.10 -11.86
CA GLU A 109 3.30 2.55 -10.60
C GLU A 109 2.16 2.01 -9.73
N ALA A 110 1.08 2.77 -9.58
CA ALA A 110 -0.07 2.34 -8.78
C ALA A 110 -0.79 1.16 -9.44
N THR A 111 -0.88 1.14 -10.77
CA THR A 111 -1.48 0.02 -11.51
C THR A 111 -0.70 -1.27 -11.25
N LEU A 112 0.64 -1.21 -11.25
CA LEU A 112 1.48 -2.37 -10.97
C LEU A 112 1.25 -2.92 -9.56
N VAL A 113 1.09 -2.06 -8.57
CA VAL A 113 0.84 -2.48 -7.19
C VAL A 113 -0.51 -3.19 -7.06
N LYS A 114 -1.52 -2.79 -7.82
CA LYS A 114 -2.87 -3.38 -7.75
C LYS A 114 -2.99 -4.75 -8.45
N ILE A 115 -2.06 -5.09 -9.30
CA ILE A 115 -2.04 -6.41 -9.94
C ILE A 115 -1.82 -7.51 -8.91
#